data_258658c8428a860217c6afc0b5a7ab9a
#
_entry.id   258658c8428a860217c6afc0b5a7ab9a
#
_cell.length_a   1.000
_cell.length_b   1.000
_cell.length_c   1.000
_cell.angle_alpha   90.00
_cell.angle_beta   90.00
_cell.angle_gamma   90.00
#
_symmetry.space_group_name_H-M   'P 1'
#
loop_
_entity.id
_entity.type
_entity.pdbx_description
1 polymer ?
#
loop_
_entity_poly.entity_id
_entity_poly.type
_entity_poly.pdbx_seq_one_letter_code
_entity_poly.pdbx_strand_id
1 'polypeptide(L)'
;MKLHYLLFMLLPLLYSEVRAQDPIFTQFFMVPEALNPAVTGLVNTWSAGIIHRRQWPDANRQIDTQFGYFNNMVALPTGKYSTNYDENTIGLGCTILNNHEEFTGYNYSQFNAVISYRVELDYDWSLRFGLETGYGKKNYNFKNLLLEDQININDETISGESIDPDVLNYSNTIDFLDVSAGLLLVNENLWLGAAFKHLNRPDISFKENGNVPLDLFLTVHGGYYLGAADSPFMDSLGSPDLLITANYMRQSQYNRLDIAGIFQFSRFSFGVAAVTNPERRSSNSHLLTSVNPIATFNFGEFTFGYSYDANTTKFGNSQGVHELSLTWQSSRNCDKCDNYKVKLKRNGVNGYQKTW
;
A
#
# COMPACT_ATOMS: atom_id res chain seq x y z
N MET A 1 49.74 2.94 22.47
CA MET A 1 48.57 2.32 23.08
C MET A 1 47.22 3.04 22.88
N LYS A 2 47.16 4.28 22.43
CA LYS A 2 45.88 5.03 22.29
C LYS A 2 45.21 4.89 20.90
N LEU A 3 45.90 4.46 19.89
CA LEU A 3 45.36 4.34 18.52
C LEU A 3 44.51 3.07 18.31
N HIS A 4 44.81 1.98 19.03
CA HIS A 4 44.07 0.70 18.93
C HIS A 4 42.68 0.76 19.58
N TYR A 5 42.49 1.62 20.58
CA TYR A 5 41.18 1.81 21.21
C TYR A 5 40.23 2.65 20.33
N LEU A 6 40.80 3.56 19.52
CA LEU A 6 40.01 4.34 18.56
C LEU A 6 39.47 3.48 17.40
N LEU A 7 40.28 2.48 16.96
CA LEU A 7 39.87 1.54 15.91
C LEU A 7 38.78 0.56 16.39
N PHE A 8 38.82 0.18 17.68
CA PHE A 8 37.82 -0.73 18.27
C PHE A 8 36.47 -0.03 18.56
N MET A 9 36.48 1.30 18.70
CA MET A 9 35.25 2.10 18.91
C MET A 9 34.53 2.42 17.59
N LEU A 10 35.17 2.25 16.44
CA LEU A 10 34.61 2.46 15.10
C LEU A 10 33.95 1.19 14.50
N LEU A 11 34.22 0.02 15.07
CA LEU A 11 33.67 -1.25 14.58
C LEU A 11 32.16 -1.46 14.74
N PRO A 12 31.46 -0.91 15.75
CA PRO A 12 30.01 -1.07 15.85
C PRO A 12 29.19 -0.17 14.93
N LEU A 13 29.83 0.75 14.19
CA LEU A 13 29.13 1.71 13.30
C LEU A 13 28.82 1.15 11.91
N LEU A 14 29.22 -0.09 11.60
CA LEU A 14 29.03 -0.69 10.28
C LEU A 14 27.89 -1.75 10.20
N TYR A 15 27.16 -1.96 11.27
CA TYR A 15 25.95 -2.77 11.19
C TYR A 15 24.75 -1.90 10.78
N SER A 16 24.71 -1.46 9.54
CA SER A 16 23.46 -1.04 8.91
C SER A 16 22.72 -2.29 8.43
N GLU A 17 21.81 -2.79 9.24
CA GLU A 17 20.87 -3.81 8.76
C GLU A 17 20.04 -3.20 7.62
N VAL A 18 20.30 -3.57 6.40
CA VAL A 18 19.44 -3.26 5.25
C VAL A 18 18.19 -4.12 5.40
N ARG A 19 17.07 -3.50 5.77
CA ARG A 19 15.77 -4.19 5.92
C ARG A 19 14.92 -3.89 4.71
N ALA A 20 14.31 -4.93 4.15
CA ALA A 20 13.36 -4.79 3.06
C ALA A 20 12.10 -4.05 3.55
N GLN A 21 11.61 -3.12 2.73
CA GLN A 21 10.38 -2.36 2.97
C GLN A 21 9.31 -2.80 1.98
N ASP A 22 8.06 -2.85 2.45
CA ASP A 22 6.94 -3.10 1.56
C ASP A 22 6.67 -1.90 0.66
N PRO A 23 6.22 -2.13 -0.59
CA PRO A 23 5.79 -1.06 -1.47
C PRO A 23 4.60 -0.28 -0.90
N ILE A 24 4.65 1.04 -1.08
CA ILE A 24 3.67 1.99 -0.55
C ILE A 24 3.15 2.86 -1.69
N PHE A 25 1.83 3.17 -1.65
CA PHE A 25 1.16 3.98 -2.66
C PHE A 25 0.69 5.31 -2.09
N THR A 26 0.88 6.39 -2.83
CA THR A 26 0.33 7.72 -2.52
C THR A 26 -1.18 7.74 -2.70
N GLN A 27 -1.69 7.02 -3.70
CA GLN A 27 -3.11 6.83 -3.94
C GLN A 27 -3.68 5.64 -3.14
N PHE A 28 -3.27 5.48 -1.87
CA PHE A 28 -3.72 4.37 -1.02
C PHE A 28 -5.24 4.25 -0.88
N PHE A 29 -5.97 5.37 -1.02
CA PHE A 29 -7.44 5.41 -0.99
C PHE A 29 -8.07 4.82 -2.27
N MET A 30 -7.31 4.67 -3.38
CA MET A 30 -7.75 3.97 -4.60
C MET A 30 -7.58 2.46 -4.51
N VAL A 31 -6.62 2.00 -3.70
CA VAL A 31 -6.27 0.58 -3.51
C VAL A 31 -6.15 0.24 -2.01
N PRO A 32 -7.21 0.49 -1.21
CA PRO A 32 -7.12 0.32 0.24
C PRO A 32 -6.90 -1.13 0.67
N GLU A 33 -7.11 -2.11 -0.20
CA GLU A 33 -6.75 -3.51 -0.01
C GLU A 33 -5.24 -3.71 0.16
N ALA A 34 -4.43 -2.81 -0.39
CA ALA A 34 -2.98 -2.83 -0.16
C ALA A 34 -2.60 -2.55 1.31
N LEU A 35 -3.47 -1.85 2.05
CA LEU A 35 -3.23 -1.48 3.44
C LEU A 35 -3.85 -2.45 4.44
N ASN A 36 -5.09 -2.92 4.16
CA ASN A 36 -5.90 -3.58 5.18
C ASN A 36 -6.83 -4.64 4.57
N PRO A 37 -6.69 -5.91 4.91
CA PRO A 37 -7.57 -6.97 4.41
C PRO A 37 -9.04 -6.83 4.84
N ALA A 38 -9.34 -6.08 5.91
CA ALA A 38 -10.71 -5.85 6.36
C ALA A 38 -11.53 -4.97 5.39
N VAL A 39 -10.89 -4.32 4.42
CA VAL A 39 -11.56 -3.53 3.37
C VAL A 39 -12.21 -4.42 2.31
N THR A 40 -11.74 -5.65 2.14
CA THR A 40 -12.25 -6.60 1.14
C THR A 40 -13.76 -6.78 1.27
N GLY A 41 -14.50 -6.60 0.17
CA GLY A 41 -15.97 -6.66 0.17
C GLY A 41 -16.64 -5.51 0.94
N LEU A 42 -15.98 -4.37 1.10
CA LEU A 42 -16.55 -3.18 1.73
C LEU A 42 -17.76 -2.65 0.95
N VAL A 43 -17.72 -2.75 -0.36
CA VAL A 43 -18.82 -2.41 -1.25
C VAL A 43 -19.66 -3.65 -1.59
N ASN A 44 -20.96 -3.45 -1.67
CA ASN A 44 -21.96 -4.51 -1.95
C ASN A 44 -21.98 -4.95 -3.42
N THR A 45 -20.87 -4.81 -4.14
CA THR A 45 -20.75 -5.15 -5.55
C THR A 45 -19.37 -5.69 -5.87
N TRP A 46 -19.21 -6.28 -7.05
CA TRP A 46 -17.92 -6.62 -7.58
C TRP A 46 -17.06 -5.37 -7.73
N SER A 47 -15.84 -5.45 -7.28
CA SER A 47 -14.89 -4.37 -7.45
C SER A 47 -13.49 -4.90 -7.75
N ALA A 48 -12.80 -4.16 -8.60
CA ALA A 48 -11.43 -4.42 -9.00
C ALA A 48 -10.66 -3.12 -9.09
N GLY A 49 -9.35 -3.20 -8.93
CA GLY A 49 -8.48 -2.05 -9.16
C GLY A 49 -7.07 -2.49 -9.45
N ILE A 50 -6.37 -1.64 -10.16
CA ILE A 50 -4.95 -1.77 -10.42
C ILE A 50 -4.28 -0.41 -10.24
N ILE A 51 -3.09 -0.40 -9.69
CA ILE A 51 -2.22 0.76 -9.61
C ILE A 51 -0.83 0.38 -10.09
N HIS A 52 -0.24 1.26 -10.88
CA HIS A 52 1.15 1.20 -11.32
C HIS A 52 1.88 2.40 -10.77
N ARG A 53 2.94 2.15 -10.03
CA ARG A 53 3.84 3.16 -9.46
C ARG A 53 5.20 3.02 -10.10
N ARG A 54 5.68 4.11 -10.71
CA ARG A 54 7.03 4.22 -11.24
C ARG A 54 7.82 5.23 -10.42
N GLN A 55 8.83 4.75 -9.75
CA GLN A 55 9.71 5.53 -8.89
C GLN A 55 11.06 5.74 -9.58
N TRP A 56 11.54 6.97 -9.56
CA TRP A 56 12.84 7.36 -10.13
C TRP A 56 13.04 6.92 -11.58
N PRO A 57 12.28 7.47 -12.53
CA PRO A 57 12.27 7.01 -13.92
C PRO A 57 13.59 7.26 -14.68
N ASP A 58 14.66 7.61 -13.99
CA ASP A 58 15.99 7.70 -14.56
C ASP A 58 16.59 6.31 -14.78
N ALA A 59 17.17 6.09 -15.96
CA ALA A 59 17.39 4.80 -16.60
C ALA A 59 18.13 3.72 -15.79
N ASN A 60 18.76 4.04 -14.67
CA ASN A 60 19.59 3.08 -13.92
C ASN A 60 19.08 2.76 -12.50
N ARG A 61 17.96 3.35 -12.06
CA ARG A 61 17.46 3.18 -10.68
C ARG A 61 15.95 3.07 -10.60
N GLN A 62 15.32 2.76 -11.70
CA GLN A 62 13.86 2.68 -11.78
C GLN A 62 13.33 1.53 -10.93
N ILE A 63 12.26 1.82 -10.18
CA ILE A 63 11.49 0.82 -9.46
C ILE A 63 10.06 0.90 -9.97
N ASP A 64 9.57 -0.19 -10.52
CA ASP A 64 8.20 -0.36 -10.98
C ASP A 64 7.43 -1.25 -9.99
N THR A 65 6.37 -0.71 -9.41
CA THR A 65 5.49 -1.43 -8.52
C THR A 65 4.09 -1.49 -9.11
N GLN A 66 3.50 -2.66 -9.13
CA GLN A 66 2.14 -2.92 -9.58
C GLN A 66 1.38 -3.62 -8.46
N PHE A 67 0.18 -3.14 -8.18
CA PHE A 67 -0.72 -3.79 -7.24
C PHE A 67 -2.11 -3.88 -7.87
N GLY A 68 -2.75 -5.03 -7.74
CA GLY A 68 -4.11 -5.24 -8.18
C GLY A 68 -4.94 -5.95 -7.13
N TYR A 69 -6.23 -5.72 -7.15
CA TYR A 69 -7.18 -6.41 -6.31
C TYR A 69 -8.47 -6.75 -7.08
N PHE A 70 -9.14 -7.77 -6.62
CA PHE A 70 -10.48 -8.14 -7.06
C PHE A 70 -11.26 -8.68 -5.87
N ASN A 71 -12.45 -8.15 -5.63
CA ASN A 71 -13.26 -8.60 -4.49
C ASN A 71 -14.76 -8.45 -4.70
N ASN A 72 -15.51 -9.16 -3.86
CA ASN A 72 -16.96 -9.09 -3.79
C ASN A 72 -17.43 -9.34 -2.35
N MET A 73 -18.63 -8.89 -2.05
CA MET A 73 -19.34 -9.21 -0.82
C MET A 73 -20.38 -10.31 -1.05
N VAL A 74 -20.43 -11.27 -0.15
CA VAL A 74 -21.42 -12.34 -0.12
C VAL A 74 -22.26 -12.19 1.15
N ALA A 75 -23.56 -12.00 0.98
CA ALA A 75 -24.49 -11.98 2.11
C ALA A 75 -24.67 -13.39 2.67
N LEU A 76 -24.59 -13.54 3.99
CA LEU A 76 -24.88 -14.79 4.67
C LEU A 76 -26.40 -14.89 4.95
N PRO A 77 -27.04 -16.03 4.66
CA PRO A 77 -28.44 -16.22 5.03
C PRO A 77 -28.55 -16.31 6.56
N THR A 78 -29.00 -15.25 7.19
CA THR A 78 -29.34 -15.23 8.62
C THR A 78 -30.73 -15.80 8.81
N GLY A 79 -30.82 -17.01 9.30
CA GLY A 79 -31.99 -17.71 9.83
C GLY A 79 -33.38 -17.61 9.11
N LYS A 80 -34.21 -18.59 9.26
CA LYS A 80 -35.54 -18.70 8.61
C LYS A 80 -36.55 -17.55 8.87
N TYR A 81 -36.24 -16.62 9.74
CA TYR A 81 -37.16 -15.55 10.19
C TYR A 81 -36.58 -14.14 10.12
N SER A 82 -35.32 -13.96 9.68
CA SER A 82 -34.74 -12.62 9.50
C SER A 82 -35.19 -12.04 8.17
N THR A 83 -35.99 -10.99 8.21
CA THR A 83 -36.33 -10.16 7.04
C THR A 83 -35.16 -9.21 6.64
N ASN A 84 -34.13 -9.14 7.46
CA ASN A 84 -32.96 -8.30 7.24
C ASN A 84 -31.81 -9.16 6.71
N TYR A 85 -31.62 -9.13 5.39
CA TYR A 85 -30.52 -9.81 4.68
C TYR A 85 -29.13 -9.22 4.96
N ASP A 86 -29.04 -8.23 5.85
CA ASP A 86 -27.91 -7.31 5.90
C ASP A 86 -27.02 -7.42 7.13
N GLU A 87 -27.37 -8.27 8.12
CA GLU A 87 -26.71 -8.26 9.43
C GLU A 87 -25.29 -8.83 9.40
N ASN A 88 -25.00 -9.83 8.56
CA ASN A 88 -23.67 -10.46 8.50
C ASN A 88 -23.25 -10.70 7.05
N THR A 89 -22.13 -10.15 6.67
CA THR A 89 -21.60 -10.31 5.31
C THR A 89 -20.15 -10.76 5.34
N ILE A 90 -19.80 -11.59 4.36
CA ILE A 90 -18.40 -12.01 4.11
C ILE A 90 -17.91 -11.30 2.85
N GLY A 91 -16.74 -10.66 2.95
CA GLY A 91 -15.97 -10.22 1.80
C GLY A 91 -15.01 -11.32 1.38
N LEU A 92 -14.96 -11.60 0.09
CA LEU A 92 -14.00 -12.52 -0.52
C LEU A 92 -13.23 -11.77 -1.59
N GLY A 93 -11.92 -11.96 -1.64
CA GLY A 93 -11.09 -11.29 -2.63
C GLY A 93 -9.72 -11.91 -2.81
N CYS A 94 -9.02 -11.37 -3.76
CA CYS A 94 -7.61 -11.66 -3.98
C CYS A 94 -6.86 -10.37 -4.32
N THR A 95 -5.58 -10.37 -4.02
CA THR A 95 -4.66 -9.28 -4.38
C THR A 95 -3.41 -9.85 -5.04
N ILE A 96 -2.80 -9.04 -5.89
CA ILE A 96 -1.52 -9.34 -6.53
C ILE A 96 -0.60 -8.13 -6.39
N LEU A 97 0.63 -8.37 -6.02
CA LEU A 97 1.70 -7.38 -5.96
C LEU A 97 2.85 -7.85 -6.84
N ASN A 98 3.40 -6.94 -7.62
CA ASN A 98 4.68 -7.12 -8.30
C ASN A 98 5.52 -5.86 -8.12
N ASN A 99 6.75 -6.02 -7.67
CA ASN A 99 7.72 -4.95 -7.49
C ASN A 99 9.02 -5.35 -8.17
N HIS A 100 9.44 -4.55 -9.15
CA HIS A 100 10.64 -4.80 -9.95
C HIS A 100 11.61 -3.62 -9.82
N GLU A 101 12.85 -3.91 -9.50
CA GLU A 101 13.95 -2.95 -9.46
C GLU A 101 14.93 -3.24 -10.60
N GLU A 102 15.08 -2.29 -11.52
CA GLU A 102 15.85 -2.45 -12.73
C GLU A 102 17.34 -2.64 -12.47
N PHE A 103 17.90 -1.86 -11.53
CA PHE A 103 19.35 -1.84 -11.29
C PHE A 103 19.91 -3.15 -10.77
N THR A 104 19.24 -3.76 -9.80
CA THR A 104 19.70 -5.02 -9.16
C THR A 104 19.07 -6.24 -9.79
N GLY A 105 18.05 -6.07 -10.66
CA GLY A 105 17.23 -7.16 -11.16
C GLY A 105 16.39 -7.83 -10.07
N TYR A 106 16.19 -7.13 -8.94
CA TYR A 106 15.32 -7.63 -7.88
C TYR A 106 13.88 -7.64 -8.33
N ASN A 107 13.20 -8.75 -8.09
CA ASN A 107 11.78 -8.89 -8.34
C ASN A 107 11.08 -9.55 -7.16
N TYR A 108 10.02 -8.91 -6.69
CA TYR A 108 9.15 -9.41 -5.65
C TYR A 108 7.73 -9.51 -6.18
N SER A 109 7.18 -10.72 -6.19
CA SER A 109 5.80 -11.00 -6.57
C SER A 109 5.08 -11.68 -5.43
N GLN A 110 3.82 -11.28 -5.17
CA GLN A 110 3.00 -11.88 -4.14
C GLN A 110 1.55 -11.99 -4.62
N PHE A 111 0.93 -13.13 -4.35
CA PHE A 111 -0.50 -13.36 -4.57
C PHE A 111 -1.14 -13.69 -3.23
N ASN A 112 -2.25 -13.01 -2.90
CA ASN A 112 -2.96 -13.20 -1.65
C ASN A 112 -4.41 -13.57 -1.89
N ALA A 113 -4.94 -14.46 -1.07
CA ALA A 113 -6.36 -14.71 -0.87
C ALA A 113 -6.82 -13.97 0.40
N VAL A 114 -7.96 -13.30 0.32
CA VAL A 114 -8.45 -12.43 1.38
C VAL A 114 -9.89 -12.78 1.73
N ILE A 115 -10.15 -12.86 3.03
CA ILE A 115 -11.50 -12.99 3.58
C ILE A 115 -11.75 -11.92 4.61
N SER A 116 -12.92 -11.31 4.61
CA SER A 116 -13.34 -10.39 5.65
C SER A 116 -14.73 -10.75 6.17
N TYR A 117 -14.99 -10.38 7.40
CA TYR A 117 -16.30 -10.59 8.05
C TYR A 117 -16.78 -9.28 8.64
N ARG A 118 -18.03 -8.91 8.36
CA ARG A 118 -18.68 -7.70 8.87
C ARG A 118 -19.62 -8.03 10.00
N VAL A 119 -19.55 -7.23 11.07
CA VAL A 119 -20.48 -7.23 12.20
C VAL A 119 -21.11 -5.85 12.28
N GLU A 120 -22.42 -5.77 12.25
CA GLU A 120 -23.14 -4.55 12.60
C GLU A 120 -23.09 -4.33 14.12
N LEU A 121 -22.64 -3.14 14.53
CA LEU A 121 -22.61 -2.73 15.93
C LEU A 121 -23.88 -1.94 16.29
N ASP A 122 -24.34 -1.11 15.35
CA ASP A 122 -25.52 -0.25 15.46
C ASP A 122 -25.98 0.13 14.04
N TYR A 123 -27.09 0.89 13.91
CA TYR A 123 -27.65 1.35 12.63
C TYR A 123 -26.63 2.02 11.70
N ASP A 124 -25.67 2.75 12.28
CA ASP A 124 -24.70 3.54 11.53
C ASP A 124 -23.29 2.92 11.52
N TRP A 125 -22.98 2.02 12.47
CA TRP A 125 -21.63 1.51 12.67
C TRP A 125 -21.50 0.04 12.35
N SER A 126 -20.47 -0.28 11.59
CA SER A 126 -20.06 -1.67 11.37
C SER A 126 -18.58 -1.85 11.66
N LEU A 127 -18.24 -3.01 12.23
CA LEU A 127 -16.87 -3.47 12.45
C LEU A 127 -16.59 -4.61 11.48
N ARG A 128 -15.44 -4.57 10.83
CA ARG A 128 -14.99 -5.61 9.91
C ARG A 128 -13.67 -6.18 10.38
N PHE A 129 -13.56 -7.51 10.27
CA PHE A 129 -12.33 -8.27 10.51
C PHE A 129 -11.85 -8.78 9.17
N GLY A 130 -10.57 -8.67 8.88
CA GLY A 130 -9.97 -9.19 7.66
C GLY A 130 -8.82 -10.12 7.97
N LEU A 131 -8.72 -11.20 7.20
CA LEU A 131 -7.58 -12.11 7.18
C LEU A 131 -7.09 -12.24 5.74
N GLU A 132 -5.79 -12.24 5.57
CA GLU A 132 -5.13 -12.42 4.30
C GLU A 132 -4.07 -13.49 4.44
N THR A 133 -3.99 -14.39 3.48
CA THR A 133 -2.89 -15.35 3.35
C THR A 133 -2.36 -15.30 1.94
N GLY A 134 -1.04 -15.27 1.82
CA GLY A 134 -0.36 -15.06 0.56
C GLY A 134 0.83 -15.97 0.35
N TYR A 135 1.15 -16.15 -0.93
CA TYR A 135 2.37 -16.76 -1.40
C TYR A 135 3.23 -15.69 -2.06
N GLY A 136 4.40 -15.45 -1.47
CA GLY A 136 5.38 -14.48 -1.94
C GLY A 136 6.60 -15.16 -2.54
N LYS A 137 7.13 -14.55 -3.61
CA LYS A 137 8.35 -14.98 -4.28
C LYS A 137 9.26 -13.78 -4.49
N LYS A 138 10.51 -13.89 -4.02
CA LYS A 138 11.55 -12.89 -4.24
C LYS A 138 12.65 -13.48 -5.08
N ASN A 139 13.04 -12.80 -6.14
CA ASN A 139 14.16 -13.17 -7.00
C ASN A 139 15.21 -12.08 -6.97
N TYR A 140 16.45 -12.48 -6.98
CA TYR A 140 17.58 -11.59 -7.10
C TYR A 140 18.63 -12.20 -8.03
N ASN A 141 19.16 -11.42 -8.95
CA ASN A 141 20.21 -11.90 -9.85
C ASN A 141 21.58 -11.43 -9.37
N PHE A 142 22.19 -12.20 -8.49
CA PHE A 142 23.54 -11.90 -7.98
C PHE A 142 24.62 -11.88 -9.05
N LYS A 143 24.39 -12.52 -10.21
CA LYS A 143 25.33 -12.52 -11.33
C LYS A 143 25.46 -11.18 -12.03
N ASN A 144 24.50 -10.28 -11.84
CA ASN A 144 24.55 -8.91 -12.38
C ASN A 144 25.34 -7.96 -11.49
N LEU A 145 25.72 -8.38 -10.28
CA LEU A 145 26.58 -7.58 -9.41
C LEU A 145 28.04 -7.76 -9.80
N LEU A 146 28.73 -6.65 -9.90
CA LEU A 146 30.18 -6.63 -10.03
C LEU A 146 30.78 -6.61 -8.62
N LEU A 147 31.45 -7.69 -8.24
CA LEU A 147 32.05 -7.85 -6.93
C LEU A 147 33.55 -7.57 -6.97
N GLU A 148 34.14 -7.31 -5.81
CA GLU A 148 35.54 -6.90 -5.67
C GLU A 148 36.50 -7.98 -6.23
N ASP A 149 36.20 -9.26 -6.06
CA ASP A 149 37.00 -10.38 -6.56
C ASP A 149 37.02 -10.51 -8.09
N GLN A 150 36.07 -9.87 -8.78
CA GLN A 150 36.00 -9.81 -10.25
C GLN A 150 36.79 -8.65 -10.84
N ILE A 151 37.25 -7.67 -10.03
CA ILE A 151 37.94 -6.47 -10.49
C ILE A 151 39.44 -6.67 -10.34
N ASN A 152 40.15 -6.78 -11.45
CA ASN A 152 41.61 -6.73 -11.44
C ASN A 152 42.10 -5.29 -11.62
N ILE A 153 42.49 -4.68 -10.51
CA ILE A 153 42.96 -3.26 -10.48
C ILE A 153 44.25 -3.08 -11.28
N ASN A 154 45.09 -4.13 -11.37
CA ASN A 154 46.38 -4.02 -12.03
C ASN A 154 46.27 -4.01 -13.57
N ASP A 155 45.30 -4.79 -14.08
CA ASP A 155 45.12 -4.97 -15.52
C ASP A 155 43.91 -4.18 -16.04
N GLU A 156 43.21 -3.45 -15.16
CA GLU A 156 41.94 -2.73 -15.47
C GLU A 156 40.90 -3.64 -16.14
N THR A 157 40.87 -4.92 -15.78
CA THR A 157 39.98 -5.90 -16.40
C THR A 157 38.96 -6.43 -15.40
N ILE A 158 37.80 -6.81 -15.91
CA ILE A 158 36.78 -7.53 -15.17
C ILE A 158 36.91 -9.01 -15.55
N SER A 159 37.24 -9.84 -14.58
CA SER A 159 37.33 -11.28 -14.75
C SER A 159 35.99 -11.95 -14.47
N GLY A 160 35.61 -12.91 -15.25
CA GLY A 160 34.59 -13.95 -15.17
C GLY A 160 33.51 -13.86 -14.05
N GLU A 161 33.02 -15.00 -13.63
CA GLU A 161 32.05 -15.08 -12.52
C GLU A 161 32.80 -14.95 -11.17
N SER A 162 32.11 -14.36 -10.17
CA SER A 162 32.64 -14.26 -8.81
C SER A 162 32.89 -15.66 -8.21
N ILE A 163 34.00 -15.79 -7.53
CA ILE A 163 34.35 -16.97 -6.74
C ILE A 163 34.12 -16.77 -5.24
N ASP A 164 33.49 -15.63 -4.85
CA ASP A 164 33.18 -15.33 -3.46
C ASP A 164 32.22 -16.41 -2.90
N PRO A 165 32.64 -17.14 -1.84
CA PRO A 165 31.80 -18.19 -1.24
C PRO A 165 30.45 -17.69 -0.77
N ASP A 166 30.34 -16.45 -0.36
CA ASP A 166 29.08 -15.86 0.08
C ASP A 166 28.09 -15.71 -1.08
N VAL A 167 28.56 -15.44 -2.30
CA VAL A 167 27.73 -15.35 -3.50
C VAL A 167 27.38 -16.74 -4.05
N LEU A 168 28.31 -17.68 -4.00
CA LEU A 168 28.08 -19.05 -4.46
C LEU A 168 27.03 -19.80 -3.61
N ASN A 169 26.87 -19.40 -2.34
CA ASN A 169 25.92 -19.99 -1.40
C ASN A 169 24.56 -19.27 -1.35
N TYR A 170 24.31 -18.29 -2.21
CA TYR A 170 23.02 -17.64 -2.28
C TYR A 170 22.06 -18.35 -3.23
N SER A 171 20.82 -18.51 -2.76
CA SER A 171 19.70 -18.87 -3.62
C SER A 171 19.24 -17.63 -4.39
N ASN A 172 19.09 -17.76 -5.71
CA ASN A 172 18.55 -16.67 -6.52
C ASN A 172 17.04 -16.42 -6.30
N THR A 173 16.38 -17.32 -5.58
CA THR A 173 14.93 -17.30 -5.39
C THR A 173 14.57 -17.72 -3.99
N ILE A 174 13.63 -16.99 -3.39
CA ILE A 174 13.03 -17.32 -2.11
C ILE A 174 11.53 -17.37 -2.30
N ASP A 175 10.90 -18.39 -1.77
CA ASP A 175 9.46 -18.57 -1.71
C ASP A 175 9.03 -18.59 -0.25
N PHE A 176 7.94 -17.89 0.08
CA PHE A 176 7.43 -17.83 1.45
C PHE A 176 5.92 -17.69 1.50
N LEU A 177 5.34 -18.14 2.61
CA LEU A 177 3.95 -17.88 2.95
C LEU A 177 3.87 -16.66 3.87
N ASP A 178 2.85 -15.83 3.65
CA ASP A 178 2.60 -14.63 4.42
C ASP A 178 1.19 -14.64 5.00
N VAL A 179 1.02 -14.05 6.19
CA VAL A 179 -0.27 -13.93 6.87
C VAL A 179 -0.44 -12.52 7.38
N SER A 180 -1.60 -11.94 7.09
CA SER A 180 -1.97 -10.60 7.52
C SER A 180 -3.34 -10.60 8.16
N ALA A 181 -3.58 -9.67 9.07
CA ALA A 181 -4.89 -9.45 9.70
C ALA A 181 -5.18 -7.96 9.85
N GLY A 182 -6.46 -7.60 9.81
CA GLY A 182 -6.88 -6.23 9.92
C GLY A 182 -8.25 -6.05 10.55
N LEU A 183 -8.47 -4.83 11.02
CA LEU A 183 -9.74 -4.34 11.57
C LEU A 183 -10.11 -3.06 10.84
N LEU A 184 -11.42 -2.86 10.64
CA LEU A 184 -11.97 -1.65 10.03
C LEU A 184 -13.29 -1.30 10.69
N LEU A 185 -13.35 -0.17 11.35
CA LEU A 185 -14.55 0.45 11.88
C LEU A 185 -15.07 1.47 10.87
N VAL A 186 -16.35 1.41 10.55
CA VAL A 186 -16.92 2.16 9.43
C VAL A 186 -18.31 2.68 9.79
N ASN A 187 -18.59 3.94 9.43
CA ASN A 187 -19.92 4.50 9.34
C ASN A 187 -20.13 5.23 7.99
N GLU A 188 -21.24 6.01 7.84
CA GLU A 188 -21.56 6.71 6.58
C GLU A 188 -20.46 7.66 6.10
N ASN A 189 -19.77 8.36 7.00
CA ASN A 189 -18.83 9.43 6.67
C ASN A 189 -17.40 9.18 7.17
N LEU A 190 -17.21 8.24 8.09
CA LEU A 190 -15.93 7.98 8.74
C LEU A 190 -15.54 6.52 8.61
N TRP A 191 -14.27 6.27 8.35
CA TRP A 191 -13.67 4.95 8.58
C TRP A 191 -12.37 5.09 9.36
N LEU A 192 -12.10 4.08 10.19
CA LEU A 192 -10.84 3.92 10.92
C LEU A 192 -10.40 2.46 10.79
N GLY A 193 -9.20 2.24 10.31
CA GLY A 193 -8.65 0.90 10.11
C GLY A 193 -7.28 0.74 10.70
N ALA A 194 -6.98 -0.49 11.09
CA ALA A 194 -5.63 -0.92 11.48
C ALA A 194 -5.37 -2.32 10.93
N ALA A 195 -4.16 -2.56 10.46
CA ALA A 195 -3.76 -3.88 10.01
C ALA A 195 -2.30 -4.17 10.35
N PHE A 196 -2.03 -5.46 10.53
CA PHE A 196 -0.69 -6.03 10.67
C PHE A 196 -0.45 -6.99 9.53
N LYS A 197 0.62 -6.76 8.75
CA LYS A 197 1.12 -7.70 7.75
C LYS A 197 2.34 -8.44 8.29
N HIS A 198 2.64 -9.58 7.66
CA HIS A 198 3.77 -10.43 8.03
C HIS A 198 3.69 -10.96 9.47
N LEU A 199 2.49 -11.36 9.91
CA LEU A 199 2.27 -11.86 11.26
C LEU A 199 3.11 -13.10 11.58
N ASN A 200 3.33 -13.95 10.60
CA ASN A 200 4.16 -15.15 10.70
C ASN A 200 5.66 -14.87 10.52
N ARG A 201 6.06 -13.62 10.21
CA ARG A 201 7.44 -13.18 10.03
C ARG A 201 8.26 -14.17 9.19
N PRO A 202 7.87 -14.45 7.93
CA PRO A 202 8.54 -15.44 7.12
C PRO A 202 10.01 -15.11 6.94
N ASP A 203 10.85 -16.15 6.84
CA ASP A 203 12.25 -15.98 6.52
C ASP A 203 12.42 -15.61 5.05
N ILE A 204 13.10 -14.49 4.80
CA ILE A 204 13.39 -13.96 3.46
C ILE A 204 14.89 -13.93 3.17
N SER A 205 15.66 -14.82 3.79
CA SER A 205 17.11 -14.94 3.57
C SER A 205 17.39 -15.59 2.21
N PHE A 206 18.23 -14.94 1.41
CA PHE A 206 18.78 -15.53 0.20
C PHE A 206 19.93 -16.50 0.50
N LYS A 207 20.51 -16.43 1.71
CA LYS A 207 21.60 -17.30 2.12
C LYS A 207 21.03 -18.63 2.61
N GLU A 208 21.56 -19.74 2.12
CA GLU A 208 21.24 -21.08 2.61
C GLU A 208 21.55 -21.15 4.12
N ASN A 209 20.59 -21.61 4.93
CA ASN A 209 20.65 -21.57 6.40
C ASN A 209 20.78 -20.17 7.02
N GLY A 210 20.43 -19.11 6.28
CA GLY A 210 20.25 -17.78 6.83
C GLY A 210 18.95 -17.69 7.65
N ASN A 211 18.81 -16.61 8.40
CA ASN A 211 17.55 -16.27 9.10
C ASN A 211 17.36 -14.76 9.08
N VAL A 212 16.56 -14.31 8.15
CA VAL A 212 16.18 -12.88 7.97
C VAL A 212 14.66 -12.79 8.04
N PRO A 213 14.07 -12.72 9.23
CA PRO A 213 12.63 -12.62 9.37
C PRO A 213 12.12 -11.30 8.80
N LEU A 214 11.09 -11.38 7.97
CA LEU A 214 10.41 -10.19 7.46
C LEU A 214 9.74 -9.45 8.63
N ASP A 215 10.02 -8.15 8.74
CA ASP A 215 9.50 -7.34 9.85
C ASP A 215 8.00 -7.13 9.72
N LEU A 216 7.31 -7.11 10.88
CA LEU A 216 5.90 -6.75 10.96
C LEU A 216 5.67 -5.37 10.32
N PHE A 217 4.66 -5.28 9.47
CA PHE A 217 4.20 -4.04 8.87
C PHE A 217 2.86 -3.63 9.49
N LEU A 218 2.88 -2.55 10.25
CA LEU A 218 1.70 -1.93 10.85
C LEU A 218 1.18 -0.82 9.93
N THR A 219 -0.12 -0.83 9.66
CA THR A 219 -0.83 0.30 9.06
C THR A 219 -1.95 0.76 9.99
N VAL A 220 -2.14 2.08 10.12
CA VAL A 220 -3.30 2.70 10.77
C VAL A 220 -3.80 3.78 9.83
N HIS A 221 -5.03 3.64 9.35
CA HIS A 221 -5.57 4.54 8.34
C HIS A 221 -6.99 4.97 8.67
N GLY A 222 -7.37 6.12 8.16
CA GLY A 222 -8.72 6.63 8.33
C GLY A 222 -9.04 7.74 7.35
N GLY A 223 -10.31 8.07 7.28
CA GLY A 223 -10.76 9.19 6.47
C GLY A 223 -12.15 9.64 6.87
N TYR A 224 -12.41 10.90 6.58
CA TYR A 224 -13.65 11.55 6.88
C TYR A 224 -14.17 12.33 5.66
N TYR A 225 -15.46 12.16 5.38
CA TYR A 225 -16.17 12.91 4.34
C TYR A 225 -16.91 14.09 4.94
N LEU A 226 -16.57 15.27 4.45
CA LEU A 226 -17.35 16.49 4.65
C LEU A 226 -18.23 16.70 3.42
N GLY A 227 -19.54 16.57 3.59
CA GLY A 227 -20.51 16.81 2.53
C GLY A 227 -20.61 18.31 2.20
N ALA A 228 -20.98 18.63 0.97
CA ALA A 228 -21.20 20.01 0.52
C ALA A 228 -22.23 20.77 1.36
N ALA A 229 -23.25 20.07 1.87
CA ALA A 229 -24.31 20.66 2.68
C ALA A 229 -23.85 21.12 4.09
N ASP A 230 -22.68 20.71 4.53
CA ASP A 230 -22.23 20.92 5.92
C ASP A 230 -21.44 22.21 6.11
N SER A 231 -21.14 22.96 5.04
CA SER A 231 -20.32 24.16 5.11
C SER A 231 -20.69 25.23 4.08
N PRO A 232 -21.00 26.48 4.52
CA PRO A 232 -21.21 27.61 3.61
C PRO A 232 -20.01 27.87 2.69
N PHE A 233 -18.80 27.52 3.11
CA PHE A 233 -17.59 27.63 2.30
C PHE A 233 -17.64 26.65 1.12
N MET A 234 -18.07 25.41 1.34
CA MET A 234 -18.21 24.40 0.28
C MET A 234 -19.29 24.81 -0.72
N ASP A 235 -20.38 25.40 -0.26
CA ASP A 235 -21.44 25.90 -1.11
C ASP A 235 -20.91 27.00 -2.04
N SER A 236 -20.08 27.91 -1.55
CA SER A 236 -19.45 28.97 -2.36
C SER A 236 -18.48 28.45 -3.43
N LEU A 237 -17.97 27.24 -3.29
CA LEU A 237 -17.07 26.54 -4.25
C LEU A 237 -17.84 25.67 -5.27
N GLY A 238 -19.16 25.73 -5.32
CA GLY A 238 -19.99 24.89 -6.20
C GLY A 238 -20.29 23.53 -5.59
N SER A 239 -20.35 23.47 -4.28
CA SER A 239 -20.74 22.30 -3.48
C SER A 239 -19.92 21.02 -3.74
N PRO A 240 -18.57 21.07 -3.79
CA PRO A 240 -17.78 19.85 -3.83
C PRO A 240 -17.83 19.13 -2.48
N ASP A 241 -17.76 17.81 -2.50
CA ASP A 241 -17.46 17.04 -1.29
C ASP A 241 -15.94 17.09 -1.00
N LEU A 242 -15.55 17.09 0.28
CA LEU A 242 -14.17 17.05 0.70
C LEU A 242 -13.89 15.74 1.45
N LEU A 243 -12.97 14.95 0.92
CA LEU A 243 -12.38 13.83 1.63
C LEU A 243 -11.08 14.28 2.32
N ILE A 244 -11.00 14.08 3.63
CA ILE A 244 -9.75 14.16 4.39
C ILE A 244 -9.38 12.74 4.79
N THR A 245 -8.16 12.32 4.47
CA THR A 245 -7.69 10.97 4.79
C THR A 245 -6.24 10.97 5.27
N ALA A 246 -5.93 10.03 6.14
CA ALA A 246 -4.58 9.85 6.66
C ALA A 246 -4.25 8.36 6.74
N ASN A 247 -2.96 8.05 6.58
CA ASN A 247 -2.43 6.70 6.70
C ASN A 247 -1.06 6.74 7.37
N TYR A 248 -0.95 6.13 8.55
CA TYR A 248 0.32 5.92 9.24
C TYR A 248 0.79 4.49 9.01
N MET A 249 2.07 4.35 8.67
CA MET A 249 2.71 3.08 8.40
C MET A 249 4.01 2.96 9.18
N ARG A 250 4.28 1.75 9.68
CA ARG A 250 5.54 1.42 10.34
C ARG A 250 5.98 0.01 10.02
N GLN A 251 7.22 -0.12 9.56
CA GLN A 251 7.90 -1.40 9.38
C GLN A 251 9.32 -1.27 9.92
N SER A 252 9.64 -2.03 10.98
CA SER A 252 10.92 -1.93 11.66
C SER A 252 11.24 -0.49 12.09
N GLN A 253 12.27 0.07 11.51
CA GLN A 253 12.75 1.45 11.77
C GLN A 253 12.10 2.49 10.85
N TYR A 254 11.45 2.05 9.79
CA TYR A 254 10.80 2.92 8.84
C TYR A 254 9.42 3.31 9.36
N ASN A 255 9.11 4.59 9.31
CA ASN A 255 7.77 5.11 9.60
C ASN A 255 7.41 6.19 8.58
N ARG A 256 6.13 6.30 8.27
CA ARG A 256 5.59 7.25 7.31
C ARG A 256 4.17 7.62 7.71
N LEU A 257 3.84 8.88 7.58
CA LEU A 257 2.48 9.39 7.73
C LEU A 257 2.12 10.20 6.48
N ASP A 258 1.09 9.76 5.79
CA ASP A 258 0.49 10.42 4.64
C ASP A 258 -0.81 11.08 5.09
N ILE A 259 -1.00 12.35 4.74
CA ILE A 259 -2.24 13.09 4.97
C ILE A 259 -2.67 13.69 3.65
N ALA A 260 -3.91 13.47 3.24
CA ALA A 260 -4.45 13.98 1.98
C ALA A 260 -5.80 14.69 2.17
N GLY A 261 -5.98 15.77 1.40
CA GLY A 261 -7.25 16.44 1.21
C GLY A 261 -7.64 16.37 -0.26
N ILE A 262 -8.87 15.91 -0.57
CA ILE A 262 -9.34 15.66 -1.94
C ILE A 262 -10.73 16.28 -2.10
N PHE A 263 -10.84 17.30 -2.95
CA PHE A 263 -12.10 17.88 -3.37
C PHE A 263 -12.70 17.08 -4.52
N GLN A 264 -13.98 16.76 -4.40
CA GLN A 264 -14.71 15.95 -5.37
C GLN A 264 -15.79 16.79 -6.06
N PHE A 265 -15.60 16.95 -7.36
CA PHE A 265 -16.56 17.64 -8.23
C PHE A 265 -17.17 16.58 -9.14
N SER A 266 -18.44 16.35 -9.13
CA SER A 266 -19.13 15.43 -10.06
C SER A 266 -18.26 14.27 -10.64
N ARG A 267 -17.53 14.54 -11.74
CA ARG A 267 -16.67 13.54 -12.43
C ARG A 267 -15.18 13.69 -12.13
N PHE A 268 -14.75 14.82 -11.62
CA PHE A 268 -13.34 15.10 -11.36
C PHE A 268 -13.08 15.24 -9.87
N SER A 269 -11.92 14.80 -9.43
CA SER A 269 -11.45 15.14 -8.10
C SER A 269 -10.01 15.64 -8.18
N PHE A 270 -9.70 16.60 -7.32
CA PHE A 270 -8.35 17.15 -7.20
C PHE A 270 -7.96 17.20 -5.73
N GLY A 271 -6.75 16.83 -5.47
CA GLY A 271 -6.26 16.79 -4.10
C GLY A 271 -4.77 16.97 -4.00
N VAL A 272 -4.31 17.06 -2.75
CA VAL A 272 -2.91 17.10 -2.39
C VAL A 272 -2.69 16.19 -1.20
N ALA A 273 -1.66 15.36 -1.28
CA ALA A 273 -1.15 14.60 -0.14
C ALA A 273 0.20 15.18 0.31
N ALA A 274 0.40 15.22 1.63
CA ALA A 274 1.68 15.50 2.25
C ALA A 274 2.21 14.21 2.88
N VAL A 275 3.43 13.84 2.53
CA VAL A 275 4.14 12.68 3.08
C VAL A 275 5.14 13.15 4.11
N THR A 276 5.03 12.61 5.31
CA THR A 276 5.87 13.00 6.44
C THR A 276 6.55 11.79 7.09
N ASN A 277 7.66 12.04 7.75
CA ASN A 277 8.34 11.09 8.62
C ASN A 277 8.26 11.61 10.07
N PRO A 278 7.28 11.17 10.87
CA PRO A 278 7.05 11.71 12.20
C PRO A 278 8.17 11.38 13.21
N GLU A 279 8.81 10.22 13.06
CA GLU A 279 9.94 9.84 13.92
C GLU A 279 11.26 10.18 13.24
N ARG A 280 11.80 11.37 13.53
CA ARG A 280 13.14 11.76 13.07
C ARG A 280 14.21 11.03 13.86
N ARG A 281 15.03 10.24 13.18
CA ARG A 281 16.14 9.51 13.83
C ARG A 281 17.50 10.16 13.67
N SER A 282 17.62 11.17 12.83
CA SER A 282 18.86 11.92 12.64
C SER A 282 18.58 13.39 12.40
N SER A 283 19.58 14.25 12.62
CA SER A 283 19.52 15.68 12.31
C SER A 283 19.28 15.96 10.81
N ASN A 284 19.58 14.99 9.95
CA ASN A 284 19.42 15.09 8.50
C ASN A 284 18.08 14.54 7.99
N SER A 285 17.23 13.99 8.87
CA SER A 285 15.91 13.53 8.45
C SER A 285 14.95 14.71 8.30
N HIS A 286 14.23 14.74 7.19
CA HIS A 286 13.23 15.77 6.91
C HIS A 286 11.85 15.33 7.45
N LEU A 287 11.14 16.25 8.11
CA LEU A 287 9.76 15.98 8.55
C LEU A 287 8.84 15.81 7.34
N LEU A 288 8.87 16.76 6.39
CA LEU A 288 8.12 16.68 5.13
C LEU A 288 9.05 16.09 4.05
N THR A 289 8.64 14.97 3.48
CA THR A 289 9.42 14.25 2.46
C THR A 289 8.95 14.52 1.04
N SER A 290 7.63 14.63 0.84
CA SER A 290 7.07 14.99 -0.46
C SER A 290 5.71 15.68 -0.33
N VAL A 291 5.34 16.42 -1.38
CA VAL A 291 4.01 17.00 -1.58
C VAL A 291 3.49 16.49 -2.92
N ASN A 292 2.34 15.83 -2.89
CA ASN A 292 1.89 14.99 -3.98
C ASN A 292 0.54 15.49 -4.51
N PRO A 293 0.48 16.21 -5.63
CA PRO A 293 -0.78 16.50 -6.32
C PRO A 293 -1.42 15.21 -6.83
N ILE A 294 -2.75 15.16 -6.72
CA ILE A 294 -3.58 14.02 -7.09
C ILE A 294 -4.73 14.53 -7.95
N ALA A 295 -5.03 13.81 -9.02
CA ALA A 295 -6.21 14.05 -9.85
C ALA A 295 -6.89 12.72 -10.18
N THR A 296 -8.23 12.72 -10.18
CA THR A 296 -8.99 11.53 -10.61
C THR A 296 -10.14 11.93 -11.52
N PHE A 297 -10.55 10.98 -12.35
CA PHE A 297 -11.64 11.12 -13.30
C PHE A 297 -12.56 9.90 -13.27
N ASN A 298 -13.86 10.15 -13.06
CA ASN A 298 -14.90 9.12 -13.01
C ASN A 298 -15.63 9.04 -14.36
N PHE A 299 -15.66 7.84 -14.92
CA PHE A 299 -16.38 7.54 -16.16
C PHE A 299 -17.20 6.26 -16.02
N GLY A 300 -18.49 6.42 -15.77
CA GLY A 300 -19.38 5.28 -15.49
C GLY A 300 -18.93 4.51 -14.25
N GLU A 301 -18.64 3.23 -14.43
CA GLU A 301 -18.17 2.32 -13.39
C GLU A 301 -16.65 2.41 -13.15
N PHE A 302 -15.93 3.18 -13.94
CA PHE A 302 -14.47 3.29 -13.89
C PHE A 302 -14.02 4.59 -13.26
N THR A 303 -12.94 4.51 -12.48
CA THR A 303 -12.21 5.69 -11.99
C THR A 303 -10.75 5.58 -12.37
N PHE A 304 -10.27 6.61 -13.03
CA PHE A 304 -8.86 6.79 -13.39
C PHE A 304 -8.23 7.75 -12.37
N GLY A 305 -7.04 7.43 -11.90
CA GLY A 305 -6.29 8.27 -10.98
C GLY A 305 -4.86 8.48 -11.45
N TYR A 306 -4.34 9.68 -11.18
CA TYR A 306 -2.95 10.04 -11.37
C TYR A 306 -2.44 10.81 -10.17
N SER A 307 -1.24 10.51 -9.71
CA SER A 307 -0.52 11.33 -8.76
C SER A 307 0.95 11.46 -9.13
N TYR A 308 1.55 12.56 -8.68
CA TYR A 308 2.97 12.83 -8.82
C TYR A 308 3.57 13.14 -7.45
N ASP A 309 4.57 12.37 -7.01
CA ASP A 309 5.24 12.63 -5.75
C ASP A 309 6.42 13.58 -5.98
N ALA A 310 6.19 14.85 -5.65
CA ALA A 310 7.23 15.87 -5.69
C ALA A 310 8.09 15.81 -4.42
N ASN A 311 9.31 15.30 -4.55
CA ASN A 311 10.24 15.20 -3.43
C ASN A 311 10.67 16.61 -2.96
N THR A 312 10.51 16.88 -1.66
CA THR A 312 10.93 18.15 -1.02
C THR A 312 12.32 18.06 -0.41
N THR A 313 12.91 16.87 -0.37
CA THR A 313 14.23 16.63 0.20
C THR A 313 15.32 16.87 -0.85
N LYS A 314 16.56 17.19 -0.40
CA LYS A 314 17.73 17.37 -1.28
C LYS A 314 18.27 16.06 -1.87
N PHE A 315 17.46 15.02 -1.93
CA PHE A 315 17.82 13.69 -2.42
C PHE A 315 17.88 13.66 -3.94
N GLY A 316 18.78 14.46 -4.53
CA GLY A 316 19.07 14.45 -5.96
C GLY A 316 17.90 14.82 -6.88
N ASN A 317 18.18 14.91 -8.16
CA ASN A 317 17.18 15.14 -9.21
C ASN A 317 16.54 13.79 -9.58
N SER A 318 15.68 13.26 -8.69
CA SER A 318 15.09 11.91 -8.85
C SER A 318 13.91 11.83 -9.82
N GLN A 319 13.56 12.90 -10.53
CA GLN A 319 12.38 13.02 -11.41
C GLN A 319 11.05 12.60 -10.74
N GLY A 320 11.02 12.48 -9.40
CA GLY A 320 9.83 12.17 -8.62
C GLY A 320 9.33 10.73 -8.75
N VAL A 321 8.05 10.55 -8.43
CA VAL A 321 7.36 9.27 -8.55
C VAL A 321 6.02 9.50 -9.22
N HIS A 322 5.68 8.66 -10.18
CA HIS A 322 4.40 8.69 -10.89
C HIS A 322 3.54 7.49 -10.50
N GLU A 323 2.27 7.73 -10.21
CA GLU A 323 1.31 6.66 -10.00
C GLU A 323 0.11 6.83 -10.95
N LEU A 324 -0.27 5.74 -11.59
CA LEU A 324 -1.47 5.62 -12.40
C LEU A 324 -2.35 4.54 -11.79
N SER A 325 -3.62 4.84 -11.56
CA SER A 325 -4.59 3.89 -11.03
C SER A 325 -5.83 3.81 -11.91
N LEU A 326 -6.41 2.63 -11.94
CA LEU A 326 -7.70 2.35 -12.54
C LEU A 326 -8.49 1.47 -11.59
N THR A 327 -9.68 1.90 -11.20
CA THR A 327 -10.61 1.08 -10.43
C THR A 327 -11.92 0.90 -11.17
N TRP A 328 -12.53 -0.24 -10.97
CA TRP A 328 -13.84 -0.60 -11.50
C TRP A 328 -14.74 -1.07 -10.38
N GLN A 329 -15.99 -0.63 -10.41
CA GLN A 329 -17.01 -1.06 -9.49
C GLN A 329 -18.29 -1.33 -10.27
N SER A 330 -18.77 -2.58 -10.22
CA SER A 330 -19.97 -2.99 -10.93
C SER A 330 -21.20 -2.25 -10.40
N SER A 331 -22.01 -1.73 -11.31
CA SER A 331 -23.34 -1.24 -11.00
C SER A 331 -24.26 -2.44 -10.75
N ARG A 332 -24.80 -2.59 -9.56
CA ARG A 332 -25.86 -3.55 -9.28
C ARG A 332 -27.20 -2.85 -9.35
N ASN A 333 -27.98 -3.12 -10.38
CA ASN A 333 -29.43 -2.91 -10.34
C ASN A 333 -30.01 -4.01 -9.45
N CYS A 334 -30.08 -3.75 -8.15
CA CYS A 334 -30.75 -4.64 -7.23
C CYS A 334 -32.14 -4.10 -6.96
N ASP A 335 -33.13 -4.55 -7.72
CA ASP A 335 -34.56 -4.17 -7.56
C ASP A 335 -35.13 -4.52 -6.17
N LYS A 336 -34.39 -5.27 -5.34
CA LYS A 336 -34.77 -5.68 -4.00
C LYS A 336 -33.84 -5.19 -2.88
N CYS A 337 -32.83 -4.36 -3.19
CA CYS A 337 -31.86 -3.87 -2.22
C CYS A 337 -32.18 -2.44 -1.76
N ASP A 338 -33.44 -2.05 -1.75
CA ASP A 338 -33.93 -0.68 -1.53
C ASP A 338 -33.57 -0.05 -0.17
N ASN A 339 -33.04 -0.82 0.78
CA ASN A 339 -32.77 -0.32 2.12
C ASN A 339 -31.31 -0.32 2.55
N TYR A 340 -30.38 -0.76 1.69
CA TYR A 340 -28.97 -0.78 2.05
C TYR A 340 -28.22 0.39 1.44
N LYS A 341 -28.41 1.54 2.03
CA LYS A 341 -27.57 2.72 1.79
C LYS A 341 -26.26 2.59 2.56
N VAL A 342 -25.39 1.66 2.16
CA VAL A 342 -23.97 1.83 2.50
C VAL A 342 -23.48 3.03 1.71
N LYS A 343 -23.65 4.19 2.31
CA LYS A 343 -23.16 5.46 1.78
C LYS A 343 -21.64 5.61 1.93
N LEU A 344 -20.93 4.51 2.16
CA LEU A 344 -19.49 4.50 2.06
C LEU A 344 -19.14 4.77 0.61
N LYS A 345 -18.89 6.04 0.35
CA LYS A 345 -18.18 6.46 -0.84
C LYS A 345 -16.82 5.79 -0.79
N ARG A 346 -16.72 4.59 -1.37
CA ARG A 346 -15.45 3.91 -1.46
C ARG A 346 -14.45 4.88 -2.09
N ASN A 347 -13.32 5.05 -1.43
CA ASN A 347 -12.19 5.82 -1.92
C ASN A 347 -12.43 7.31 -2.12
N GLY A 348 -13.52 7.86 -1.62
CA GLY A 348 -13.79 9.26 -1.81
C GLY A 348 -13.99 9.72 -3.26
N VAL A 349 -13.70 8.86 -4.20
CA VAL A 349 -13.64 9.15 -5.63
C VAL A 349 -14.81 8.53 -6.37
N ASN A 350 -15.30 7.38 -5.94
CA ASN A 350 -16.43 6.66 -6.54
C ASN A 350 -17.76 6.92 -5.82
N GLY A 351 -17.81 7.96 -5.00
CA GLY A 351 -19.02 8.32 -4.33
C GLY A 351 -20.07 8.82 -5.31
N TYR A 352 -21.18 8.20 -5.32
CA TYR A 352 -22.41 8.47 -6.05
C TYR A 352 -22.58 7.75 -7.39
N GLN A 353 -23.01 6.53 -7.32
CA GLN A 353 -24.26 6.31 -8.00
C GLN A 353 -25.39 6.65 -7.00
N LYS A 354 -25.98 7.85 -7.11
CA LYS A 354 -27.32 8.06 -6.65
C LYS A 354 -28.17 7.11 -7.46
N THR A 355 -28.53 5.99 -6.88
CA THR A 355 -29.68 5.24 -7.36
C THR A 355 -30.89 6.11 -6.99
N TRP A 356 -31.47 6.72 -8.00
CA TRP A 356 -32.77 7.33 -7.96
C TRP A 356 -33.84 6.24 -7.83
#